data_f3e1d9f6cb88f191f704eb070c99f56c
#
_entry.id   f3e1d9f6cb88f191f704eb070c99f56c
#
_cell.length_a   1.000
_cell.length_b   1.000
_cell.length_c   1.000
_cell.angle_alpha   90.00
_cell.angle_beta   90.00
_cell.angle_gamma   90.00
#
_symmetry.space_group_name_H-M   'P 1'
#
loop_
_entity.id
_entity.type
_entity.pdbx_description
1 polymer ?
#
loop_
_entity_poly.entity_id
_entity_poly.type
_entity_poly.pdbx_seq_one_letter_code
_entity_poly.pdbx_strand_id
1 'polypeptide(L)'
;MKKFKSTALSSLLLGLGFLPFAANAQAPAATVVVDIHALGYARVAALKASPDVLWSAEFGNELLLGVEPARHAQWLSQPRVRDGFGLLAPDEILVRDHVCTHQALAPALGVVGGYEIQRLPPALVRYARLSGLNGQPLPLDRVMSREVNNEPNPMRAPVNRDPIKQRVVSKVNTDRWFTTMSMLSLFNRNSYSPDLAASRDWILAQFASANLTTSVFNFTMSGISSCNPLPPAVSLTNPIGTKTGRLLPKEWVIVGGHYDSRNSSRCDGVQSPQPGANDNASGCAAVMELATAMANERTDRSILFMCFSGEEQGLVGSLRYVQSLQASGQIAQVKHMINLDMIGFDVNGSRTVRVETNATFAPDLLPRYRLAAATYAPELNLITSSSANPGSDHWHFLGAGVPSVFTWQNGAAIYPHYHQATDLPENMTGAKPLAGGIMKMDAAMLVEFAGVDELLTDGFQSP
;
A
#
# COMPACT_ATOMS: atom_id res chain seq x y z
N MET A 1 42.95 -28.43 -16.32
CA MET A 1 42.93 -27.14 -17.01
C MET A 1 42.17 -27.29 -18.33
N LYS A 2 40.90 -26.94 -18.37
CA LYS A 2 40.15 -26.82 -19.62
C LYS A 2 39.52 -25.42 -19.65
N LYS A 3 39.99 -24.61 -20.59
CA LYS A 3 39.49 -23.26 -20.88
C LYS A 3 38.06 -23.36 -21.42
N PHE A 4 37.09 -22.81 -20.67
CA PHE A 4 35.78 -22.57 -21.23
C PHE A 4 35.79 -21.23 -21.97
N LYS A 5 35.49 -21.28 -23.24
CA LYS A 5 35.43 -20.13 -24.16
C LYS A 5 34.13 -19.35 -23.91
N SER A 6 34.26 -18.05 -23.78
CA SER A 6 33.20 -17.03 -23.77
C SER A 6 32.61 -16.89 -25.17
N THR A 7 31.55 -17.61 -25.49
CA THR A 7 30.83 -17.47 -26.77
C THR A 7 29.34 -17.79 -26.67
N ALA A 8 28.67 -17.31 -25.61
CA ALA A 8 27.22 -17.54 -25.42
C ALA A 8 26.36 -16.26 -25.36
N LEU A 9 26.95 -15.06 -25.50
CA LEU A 9 26.16 -13.81 -25.37
C LEU A 9 25.76 -13.18 -26.74
N SER A 10 26.31 -13.66 -27.87
CA SER A 10 26.05 -13.03 -29.18
C SER A 10 24.92 -13.65 -30.00
N SER A 11 24.35 -14.77 -29.58
CA SER A 11 23.33 -15.49 -30.35
C SER A 11 21.89 -15.38 -29.88
N LEU A 12 21.63 -14.63 -28.78
CA LEU A 12 20.28 -14.44 -28.28
C LEU A 12 19.57 -13.15 -28.76
N LEU A 13 20.26 -12.34 -29.54
CA LEU A 13 19.76 -11.03 -30.02
C LEU A 13 19.05 -11.06 -31.39
N LEU A 14 18.90 -12.20 -32.03
CA LEU A 14 18.40 -12.29 -33.42
C LEU A 14 16.98 -12.87 -33.57
N GLY A 15 16.23 -13.06 -32.50
CA GLY A 15 14.91 -13.71 -32.54
C GLY A 15 13.70 -12.90 -32.08
N LEU A 16 13.87 -11.68 -31.62
CA LEU A 16 12.73 -10.85 -31.18
C LEU A 16 12.38 -9.84 -32.27
N GLY A 17 11.33 -10.15 -33.02
CA GLY A 17 10.72 -9.24 -33.99
C GLY A 17 10.33 -7.92 -33.30
N PHE A 18 10.97 -6.82 -33.70
CA PHE A 18 10.66 -5.48 -33.27
C PHE A 18 9.25 -5.09 -33.72
N LEU A 19 8.28 -5.10 -32.82
CA LEU A 19 7.10 -4.23 -32.94
C LEU A 19 7.48 -2.87 -32.34
N PRO A 20 7.35 -1.77 -33.07
CA PRO A 20 7.63 -0.45 -32.55
C PRO A 20 6.47 0.02 -31.66
N PHE A 21 6.49 -0.31 -30.36
CA PHE A 21 5.74 0.45 -29.39
C PHE A 21 6.63 1.62 -28.93
N ALA A 22 6.32 2.80 -29.45
CA ALA A 22 6.89 4.06 -28.95
C ALA A 22 6.34 4.29 -27.52
N ALA A 23 6.99 3.70 -26.52
CA ALA A 23 6.86 4.21 -25.16
C ALA A 23 7.60 5.56 -25.15
N ASN A 24 6.96 6.62 -24.70
CA ASN A 24 7.61 7.91 -24.41
C ASN A 24 8.75 7.64 -23.42
N ALA A 25 9.97 7.49 -23.92
CA ALA A 25 11.16 7.40 -23.06
C ALA A 25 11.28 8.74 -22.33
N GLN A 26 11.23 8.72 -21.01
CA GLN A 26 11.51 9.93 -20.23
C GLN A 26 12.96 10.33 -20.43
N ALA A 27 13.21 11.63 -20.60
CA ALA A 27 14.56 12.13 -20.81
C ALA A 27 15.47 11.80 -19.62
N PRO A 28 16.75 11.47 -19.86
CA PRO A 28 17.71 11.26 -18.78
C PRO A 28 17.82 12.50 -17.88
N ALA A 29 17.78 12.29 -16.59
CA ALA A 29 17.89 13.32 -15.55
C ALA A 29 19.19 13.14 -14.77
N ALA A 30 19.77 14.21 -14.24
CA ALA A 30 20.85 14.12 -13.29
C ALA A 30 20.30 13.58 -11.96
N THR A 31 20.98 12.62 -11.34
CA THR A 31 20.46 11.98 -10.14
C THR A 31 21.10 12.54 -8.88
N VAL A 32 20.28 12.73 -7.83
CA VAL A 32 20.72 13.04 -6.47
C VAL A 32 20.00 12.13 -5.48
N VAL A 33 20.64 11.85 -4.37
CA VAL A 33 20.03 11.10 -3.26
C VAL A 33 19.89 12.02 -2.05
N VAL A 34 18.68 12.09 -1.51
CA VAL A 34 18.34 12.93 -0.37
C VAL A 34 18.06 12.02 0.83
N ASP A 35 18.76 12.25 1.95
CA ASP A 35 18.42 11.63 3.22
C ASP A 35 17.16 12.30 3.77
N ILE A 36 16.07 11.56 3.78
CA ILE A 36 14.76 12.01 4.28
C ILE A 36 14.48 11.53 5.70
N HIS A 37 15.45 10.88 6.36
CA HIS A 37 15.32 10.48 7.75
C HIS A 37 14.99 11.70 8.63
N ALA A 38 13.92 11.57 9.42
CA ALA A 38 13.37 12.64 10.27
C ALA A 38 12.83 13.88 9.52
N LEU A 39 12.66 13.83 8.20
CA LEU A 39 11.88 14.84 7.49
C LEU A 39 10.39 14.49 7.60
N GLY A 40 9.57 15.46 8.02
CA GLY A 40 8.12 15.30 8.01
C GLY A 40 7.55 15.21 6.59
N TYR A 41 6.36 14.61 6.49
CA TYR A 41 5.63 14.41 5.23
C TYR A 41 5.61 15.61 4.31
N ALA A 42 5.21 16.79 4.82
CA ALA A 42 5.09 18.00 4.02
C ALA A 42 6.43 18.39 3.35
N ARG A 43 7.55 18.12 4.02
CA ARG A 43 8.87 18.41 3.47
C ARG A 43 9.26 17.41 2.38
N VAL A 44 9.00 16.12 2.57
CA VAL A 44 9.25 15.08 1.56
C VAL A 44 8.38 15.33 0.32
N ALA A 45 7.10 15.63 0.53
CA ALA A 45 6.19 15.98 -0.57
C ALA A 45 6.65 17.24 -1.33
N ALA A 46 7.12 18.26 -0.64
CA ALA A 46 7.65 19.46 -1.26
C ALA A 46 8.94 19.21 -2.07
N LEU A 47 9.82 18.31 -1.60
CA LEU A 47 10.99 17.89 -2.36
C LEU A 47 10.59 17.20 -3.68
N LYS A 48 9.64 16.26 -3.62
CA LYS A 48 9.14 15.55 -4.82
C LYS A 48 8.40 16.47 -5.79
N ALA A 49 7.70 17.49 -5.27
CA ALA A 49 6.94 18.45 -6.07
C ALA A 49 7.77 19.65 -6.55
N SER A 50 9.08 19.67 -6.29
CA SER A 50 9.94 20.75 -6.79
C SER A 50 9.89 20.79 -8.32
N PRO A 51 9.78 21.99 -8.94
CA PRO A 51 9.71 22.12 -10.39
C PRO A 51 10.94 21.58 -11.11
N ASP A 52 12.09 21.52 -10.42
CA ASP A 52 13.33 20.98 -10.95
C ASP A 52 13.39 19.44 -10.93
N VAL A 53 12.42 18.76 -10.28
CA VAL A 53 12.37 17.29 -10.18
C VAL A 53 11.55 16.72 -11.32
N LEU A 54 12.20 15.92 -12.14
CA LEU A 54 11.61 15.27 -13.31
C LEU A 54 10.97 13.93 -12.94
N TRP A 55 11.53 13.24 -11.95
CA TRP A 55 11.00 11.99 -11.38
C TRP A 55 11.58 11.75 -9.99
N SER A 56 10.91 10.92 -9.20
CA SER A 56 11.34 10.57 -7.86
C SER A 56 11.04 9.10 -7.56
N ALA A 57 11.92 8.46 -6.76
CA ALA A 57 11.68 7.15 -6.20
C ALA A 57 12.18 7.13 -4.75
N GLU A 58 11.36 6.61 -3.85
CA GLU A 58 11.63 6.62 -2.41
C GLU A 58 12.03 5.23 -1.92
N PHE A 59 13.08 5.16 -1.11
CA PHE A 59 13.68 3.95 -0.60
C PHE A 59 13.86 4.07 0.92
N GLY A 60 12.79 3.85 1.66
CA GLY A 60 12.81 3.99 3.12
C GLY A 60 13.18 5.41 3.55
N ASN A 61 14.38 5.58 4.09
CA ASN A 61 14.88 6.87 4.56
C ASN A 61 15.65 7.68 3.52
N GLU A 62 15.70 7.23 2.28
CA GLU A 62 16.39 7.91 1.18
C GLU A 62 15.45 8.13 -0.01
N LEU A 63 15.58 9.27 -0.65
CA LEU A 63 14.84 9.66 -1.84
C LEU A 63 15.81 9.82 -3.01
N LEU A 64 15.64 9.00 -4.05
CA LEU A 64 16.34 9.16 -5.32
C LEU A 64 15.54 10.11 -6.21
N LEU A 65 16.15 11.22 -6.58
CA LEU A 65 15.55 12.21 -7.46
C LEU A 65 16.29 12.26 -8.80
N GLY A 66 15.55 12.27 -9.89
CA GLY A 66 16.04 12.74 -11.16
C GLY A 66 15.70 14.22 -11.30
N VAL A 67 16.73 15.05 -11.37
CA VAL A 67 16.58 16.50 -11.43
C VAL A 67 17.06 17.05 -12.78
N GLU A 68 16.62 18.23 -13.13
CA GLU A 68 17.13 18.93 -14.32
C GLU A 68 18.66 19.04 -14.24
N PRO A 69 19.43 18.61 -15.27
CA PRO A 69 20.88 18.63 -15.23
C PRO A 69 21.48 20.02 -14.92
N ALA A 70 20.84 21.09 -15.36
CA ALA A 70 21.25 22.46 -15.07
C ALA A 70 21.11 22.84 -13.58
N ARG A 71 20.30 22.10 -12.80
CA ARG A 71 20.04 22.34 -11.38
C ARG A 71 20.82 21.40 -10.46
N HIS A 72 21.53 20.42 -10.99
CA HIS A 72 22.25 19.41 -10.22
C HIS A 72 23.17 19.99 -9.15
N ALA A 73 24.03 20.95 -9.51
CA ALA A 73 24.94 21.60 -8.57
C ALA A 73 24.20 22.35 -7.45
N GLN A 74 23.05 22.94 -7.74
CA GLN A 74 22.22 23.61 -6.75
C GLN A 74 21.60 22.60 -5.77
N TRP A 75 21.22 21.42 -6.25
CA TRP A 75 20.73 20.35 -5.37
C TRP A 75 21.84 19.84 -4.44
N LEU A 76 23.04 19.62 -4.96
CA LEU A 76 24.19 19.17 -4.16
C LEU A 76 24.61 20.17 -3.07
N SER A 77 24.29 21.44 -3.21
CA SER A 77 24.55 22.46 -2.17
C SER A 77 23.58 22.41 -0.99
N GLN A 78 22.50 21.64 -1.09
CA GLN A 78 21.52 21.51 -0.01
C GLN A 78 21.99 20.51 1.06
N PRO A 79 21.64 20.75 2.34
CA PRO A 79 21.94 19.79 3.39
C PRO A 79 21.23 18.46 3.15
N ARG A 80 21.85 17.33 3.51
CA ARG A 80 21.35 15.97 3.37
C ARG A 80 21.24 15.47 1.92
N VAL A 81 21.76 16.19 0.95
CA VAL A 81 21.81 15.78 -0.46
C VAL A 81 23.20 15.29 -0.80
N ARG A 82 23.30 14.12 -1.39
CA ARG A 82 24.54 13.57 -1.96
C ARG A 82 24.37 13.34 -3.47
N ASP A 83 25.48 13.25 -4.17
CA ASP A 83 25.49 12.90 -5.58
C ASP A 83 24.89 11.52 -5.80
N GLY A 84 24.18 11.36 -6.91
CA GLY A 84 23.55 10.12 -7.31
C GLY A 84 24.45 9.30 -8.25
N PHE A 85 23.91 8.92 -9.38
CA PHE A 85 24.49 7.93 -10.30
C PHE A 85 24.68 8.50 -11.72
N GLY A 86 24.82 9.82 -11.84
CA GLY A 86 24.95 10.51 -13.11
C GLY A 86 23.61 10.70 -13.82
N LEU A 87 23.65 10.72 -15.16
CA LEU A 87 22.45 10.89 -15.99
C LEU A 87 21.77 9.53 -16.20
N LEU A 88 20.53 9.38 -15.74
CA LEU A 88 19.71 8.17 -15.88
C LEU A 88 18.28 8.53 -16.29
N ALA A 89 17.72 7.71 -17.17
CA ALA A 89 16.29 7.66 -17.40
C ALA A 89 15.65 6.58 -16.51
N PRO A 90 14.43 6.76 -16.01
CA PRO A 90 13.80 5.80 -15.11
C PRO A 90 13.69 4.38 -15.68
N ASP A 91 13.48 4.26 -16.99
CA ASP A 91 13.35 2.98 -17.69
C ASP A 91 14.70 2.27 -17.93
N GLU A 92 15.83 2.93 -17.62
CA GLU A 92 17.18 2.32 -17.61
C GLU A 92 17.56 1.76 -16.24
N ILE A 93 16.75 1.97 -15.20
CA ILE A 93 17.11 1.63 -13.83
C ILE A 93 16.46 0.32 -13.42
N LEU A 94 17.30 -0.64 -13.05
CA LEU A 94 16.91 -1.86 -12.33
C LEU A 94 17.30 -1.71 -10.85
N VAL A 95 16.33 -2.00 -9.99
CA VAL A 95 16.49 -1.98 -8.53
C VAL A 95 16.56 -3.42 -8.02
N ARG A 96 17.57 -3.76 -7.23
CA ARG A 96 17.75 -5.07 -6.60
C ARG A 96 17.88 -4.93 -5.09
N ASP A 97 17.42 -5.94 -4.35
CA ASP A 97 17.76 -6.05 -2.94
C ASP A 97 19.27 -6.35 -2.80
N HIS A 98 19.98 -5.55 -2.00
CA HIS A 98 21.42 -5.68 -1.79
C HIS A 98 21.83 -7.03 -1.16
N VAL A 99 20.93 -7.72 -0.49
CA VAL A 99 21.17 -9.01 0.18
C VAL A 99 21.02 -10.23 -0.75
N CYS A 100 20.55 -10.04 -1.99
CA CYS A 100 20.33 -11.15 -2.92
C CYS A 100 21.67 -11.72 -3.45
N THR A 101 21.92 -13.00 -3.19
CA THR A 101 23.12 -13.74 -3.61
C THR A 101 23.16 -14.15 -5.07
N HIS A 102 22.13 -13.80 -5.87
CA HIS A 102 22.05 -14.18 -7.28
C HIS A 102 22.89 -13.25 -8.16
N GLN A 103 23.36 -13.80 -9.28
CA GLN A 103 24.24 -13.10 -10.19
C GLN A 103 23.60 -11.79 -10.73
N ALA A 104 24.31 -10.67 -10.56
CA ALA A 104 23.87 -9.37 -11.06
C ALA A 104 23.87 -9.33 -12.59
N LEU A 105 22.90 -8.67 -13.19
CA LEU A 105 22.81 -8.48 -14.65
C LEU A 105 23.81 -7.40 -15.14
N ALA A 106 24.15 -6.46 -14.27
CA ALA A 106 25.15 -5.42 -14.48
C ALA A 106 25.81 -5.05 -13.16
N PRO A 107 27.00 -4.40 -13.17
CA PRO A 107 27.57 -3.82 -11.96
C PRO A 107 26.60 -2.82 -11.31
N ALA A 108 26.55 -2.82 -9.97
CA ALA A 108 25.83 -1.81 -9.25
C ALA A 108 26.46 -0.43 -9.43
N LEU A 109 25.66 0.59 -9.70
CA LEU A 109 26.09 2.00 -9.65
C LEU A 109 26.26 2.48 -8.23
N GLY A 110 25.48 1.93 -7.30
CA GLY A 110 25.51 2.21 -5.89
C GLY A 110 24.28 1.68 -5.17
N VAL A 111 24.07 2.16 -3.95
CA VAL A 111 22.98 1.72 -3.06
C VAL A 111 22.14 2.92 -2.61
N VAL A 112 20.81 2.76 -2.60
CA VAL A 112 19.84 3.71 -2.05
C VAL A 112 18.87 2.94 -1.16
N GLY A 113 18.73 3.34 0.10
CA GLY A 113 17.82 2.70 1.06
C GLY A 113 18.05 1.19 1.23
N GLY A 114 19.29 0.71 0.96
CA GLY A 114 19.63 -0.71 1.01
C GLY A 114 19.35 -1.49 -0.28
N TYR A 115 18.94 -0.84 -1.35
CA TYR A 115 18.75 -1.43 -2.67
C TYR A 115 19.90 -1.06 -3.61
N GLU A 116 20.40 -2.04 -4.35
CA GLU A 116 21.34 -1.82 -5.44
C GLU A 116 20.65 -1.17 -6.63
N ILE A 117 21.25 -0.14 -7.17
CA ILE A 117 20.82 0.53 -8.40
C ILE A 117 21.74 0.08 -9.52
N GLN A 118 21.15 -0.48 -10.58
CA GLN A 118 21.86 -0.95 -11.77
C GLN A 118 21.33 -0.22 -13.00
N ARG A 119 22.22 0.10 -13.94
CA ARG A 119 21.82 0.62 -15.24
C ARG A 119 21.78 -0.48 -16.27
N LEU A 120 20.64 -0.64 -16.95
CA LEU A 120 20.43 -1.57 -18.03
C LEU A 120 19.72 -0.89 -19.20
N PRO A 121 19.90 -1.37 -20.43
CA PRO A 121 19.05 -0.96 -21.54
C PRO A 121 17.56 -1.18 -21.19
N PRO A 122 16.62 -0.27 -21.57
CA PRO A 122 15.22 -0.38 -21.22
C PRO A 122 14.56 -1.72 -21.58
N ALA A 123 14.98 -2.34 -22.68
CA ALA A 123 14.49 -3.66 -23.08
C ALA A 123 14.86 -4.75 -22.06
N LEU A 124 16.05 -4.68 -21.44
CA LEU A 124 16.49 -5.64 -20.43
C LEU A 124 15.83 -5.37 -19.07
N VAL A 125 15.58 -4.11 -18.72
CA VAL A 125 14.80 -3.76 -17.52
C VAL A 125 13.39 -4.36 -17.60
N ARG A 126 12.73 -4.24 -18.77
CA ARG A 126 11.42 -4.87 -19.01
C ARG A 126 11.49 -6.40 -18.96
N TYR A 127 12.53 -6.98 -19.55
CA TYR A 127 12.73 -8.43 -19.54
C TYR A 127 12.95 -8.97 -18.13
N ALA A 128 13.72 -8.28 -17.28
CA ALA A 128 13.92 -8.66 -15.89
C ALA A 128 12.60 -8.74 -15.12
N ARG A 129 11.65 -7.82 -15.40
CA ARG A 129 10.30 -7.86 -14.85
C ARG A 129 9.51 -9.12 -15.26
N LEU A 130 9.64 -9.56 -16.51
CA LEU A 130 8.86 -10.67 -17.07
C LEU A 130 9.44 -12.05 -16.74
N SER A 131 10.75 -12.14 -16.49
CA SER A 131 11.48 -13.40 -16.34
C SER A 131 11.71 -13.83 -14.89
N GLY A 132 11.19 -13.08 -13.91
CA GLY A 132 11.42 -13.37 -12.48
C GLY A 132 12.88 -13.25 -12.04
N LEU A 133 13.72 -12.57 -12.83
CA LEU A 133 15.08 -12.24 -12.45
C LEU A 133 15.06 -11.29 -11.24
N ASN A 134 16.02 -11.48 -10.32
CA ASN A 134 16.13 -10.69 -9.10
C ASN A 134 16.41 -9.22 -9.40
N GLY A 135 15.37 -8.43 -9.47
CA GLY A 135 15.40 -7.01 -9.74
C GLY A 135 14.08 -6.55 -10.35
N GLN A 136 13.76 -5.29 -10.16
CA GLN A 136 12.54 -4.68 -10.67
C GLN A 136 12.87 -3.32 -11.30
N PRO A 137 12.07 -2.84 -12.25
CA PRO A 137 12.17 -1.47 -12.74
C PRO A 137 12.04 -0.47 -11.60
N LEU A 138 12.63 0.72 -11.76
CA LEU A 138 12.53 1.78 -10.77
C LEU A 138 11.04 2.08 -10.47
N PRO A 139 10.60 1.94 -9.22
CA PRO A 139 9.21 2.19 -8.86
C PRO A 139 8.98 3.69 -8.66
N LEU A 140 8.41 4.36 -9.65
CA LEU A 140 8.08 5.79 -9.57
C LEU A 140 6.75 6.06 -8.84
N ASP A 141 5.91 5.04 -8.74
CA ASP A 141 4.54 5.09 -8.23
C ASP A 141 4.38 4.51 -6.81
N ARG A 142 5.47 4.07 -6.22
CA ARG A 142 5.49 3.47 -4.88
C ARG A 142 6.84 3.65 -4.21
N VAL A 143 6.87 3.36 -2.92
CA VAL A 143 8.09 3.42 -2.14
C VAL A 143 8.64 2.02 -1.90
N MET A 144 9.95 1.90 -1.97
CA MET A 144 10.68 0.71 -1.60
C MET A 144 11.12 0.84 -0.14
N SER A 145 10.51 0.05 0.76
CA SER A 145 10.97 -0.01 2.14
C SER A 145 11.79 -1.25 2.39
N ARG A 146 12.90 -1.11 3.08
CA ARG A 146 13.69 -2.22 3.60
C ARG A 146 13.30 -2.52 5.04
N GLU A 147 13.36 -3.79 5.41
CA GLU A 147 13.22 -4.21 6.80
C GLU A 147 14.20 -3.46 7.70
N VAL A 148 13.67 -2.76 8.69
CA VAL A 148 14.49 -2.06 9.69
C VAL A 148 14.75 -2.92 10.93
N ASN A 149 13.98 -3.97 11.17
CA ASN A 149 14.17 -4.87 12.30
C ASN A 149 13.66 -6.29 12.00
N ASN A 150 14.59 -7.20 11.73
CA ASN A 150 14.40 -8.64 11.94
C ASN A 150 14.51 -8.97 13.44
N GLU A 151 13.72 -8.33 14.29
CA GLU A 151 13.56 -8.90 15.61
C GLU A 151 12.70 -10.16 15.47
N PRO A 152 13.19 -11.33 15.87
CA PRO A 152 12.39 -12.53 15.86
C PRO A 152 11.11 -12.24 16.64
N ASN A 153 9.97 -12.65 16.08
CA ASN A 153 8.68 -12.60 16.74
C ASN A 153 8.88 -13.05 18.20
N PRO A 154 8.62 -12.20 19.21
CA PRO A 154 8.92 -12.54 20.58
C PRO A 154 8.29 -13.89 20.90
N MET A 155 9.09 -14.79 21.43
CA MET A 155 8.76 -16.20 21.68
C MET A 155 7.31 -16.34 22.16
N ARG A 156 6.66 -17.41 21.68
CA ARG A 156 5.38 -17.99 22.13
C ARG A 156 5.34 -18.18 23.65
N ALA A 157 5.35 -17.11 24.42
CA ALA A 157 4.89 -17.16 25.80
C ALA A 157 3.36 -17.34 25.75
N PRO A 158 2.75 -18.16 26.62
CA PRO A 158 1.31 -18.22 26.73
C PRO A 158 0.82 -16.84 27.16
N VAL A 159 0.46 -16.01 26.19
CA VAL A 159 -0.12 -14.71 26.45
C VAL A 159 -1.57 -14.98 26.85
N ASN A 160 -1.98 -14.50 28.03
CA ASN A 160 -3.38 -14.46 28.41
C ASN A 160 -4.13 -13.68 27.33
N ARG A 161 -4.93 -14.38 26.54
CA ARG A 161 -5.74 -13.74 25.51
C ARG A 161 -6.83 -12.91 26.17
N ASP A 162 -6.90 -11.66 25.80
CA ASP A 162 -8.04 -10.83 26.17
C ASP A 162 -9.33 -11.44 25.60
N PRO A 163 -10.31 -11.80 26.43
CA PRO A 163 -11.53 -12.48 25.98
C PRO A 163 -12.35 -11.64 25.00
N ILE A 164 -12.30 -10.30 25.10
CA ILE A 164 -13.03 -9.40 24.22
C ILE A 164 -12.37 -9.43 22.84
N LYS A 165 -11.05 -9.26 22.77
CA LYS A 165 -10.30 -9.37 21.52
C LYS A 165 -10.49 -10.75 20.88
N GLN A 166 -10.40 -11.82 21.67
CA GLN A 166 -10.60 -13.19 21.17
C GLN A 166 -12.01 -13.39 20.61
N ARG A 167 -13.04 -12.81 21.22
CA ARG A 167 -14.43 -12.88 20.75
C ARG A 167 -14.57 -12.24 19.36
N VAL A 168 -13.99 -11.06 19.13
CA VAL A 168 -14.04 -10.39 17.82
C VAL A 168 -13.19 -11.12 16.79
N VAL A 169 -11.96 -11.49 17.16
CA VAL A 169 -11.04 -12.25 16.28
C VAL A 169 -11.68 -13.54 15.79
N SER A 170 -12.45 -14.25 16.63
CA SER A 170 -13.13 -15.48 16.24
C SER A 170 -14.26 -15.30 15.22
N LYS A 171 -14.74 -14.07 15.01
CA LYS A 171 -15.77 -13.75 14.01
C LYS A 171 -15.22 -13.51 12.62
N VAL A 172 -13.89 -13.33 12.47
CA VAL A 172 -13.22 -13.16 11.17
C VAL A 172 -13.40 -14.42 10.34
N ASN A 173 -14.01 -14.27 9.17
CA ASN A 173 -14.34 -15.36 8.26
C ASN A 173 -13.65 -15.16 6.91
N THR A 174 -12.65 -15.98 6.63
CA THR A 174 -11.84 -15.91 5.41
C THR A 174 -12.58 -16.33 4.15
N ASP A 175 -13.63 -17.17 4.27
CA ASP A 175 -14.45 -17.55 3.12
C ASP A 175 -15.37 -16.41 2.72
N ARG A 176 -15.97 -15.71 3.69
CA ARG A 176 -16.75 -14.49 3.44
C ARG A 176 -15.86 -13.40 2.83
N TRP A 177 -14.69 -13.14 3.40
CA TRP A 177 -13.72 -12.21 2.85
C TRP A 177 -13.38 -12.53 1.40
N PHE A 178 -13.03 -13.80 1.10
CA PHE A 178 -12.65 -14.22 -0.25
C PHE A 178 -13.80 -14.05 -1.24
N THR A 179 -15.03 -14.39 -0.84
CA THR A 179 -16.22 -14.19 -1.67
C THR A 179 -16.46 -12.71 -1.94
N THR A 180 -16.36 -11.86 -0.92
CA THR A 180 -16.51 -10.41 -1.02
C THR A 180 -15.48 -9.81 -1.96
N MET A 181 -14.22 -10.18 -1.82
CA MET A 181 -13.11 -9.77 -2.68
C MET A 181 -13.34 -10.21 -4.14
N SER A 182 -13.73 -11.48 -4.34
CA SER A 182 -14.02 -12.01 -5.68
C SER A 182 -15.19 -11.29 -6.35
N MET A 183 -16.24 -10.96 -5.62
CA MET A 183 -17.36 -10.17 -6.15
C MET A 183 -16.94 -8.76 -6.53
N LEU A 184 -16.10 -8.13 -5.69
CA LEU A 184 -15.63 -6.77 -5.96
C LEU A 184 -14.72 -6.74 -7.19
N SER A 185 -13.93 -7.79 -7.44
CA SER A 185 -13.05 -7.89 -8.61
C SER A 185 -13.79 -8.07 -9.95
N LEU A 186 -15.11 -8.31 -9.94
CA LEU A 186 -15.91 -8.38 -11.17
C LEU A 186 -16.23 -7.00 -11.77
N PHE A 187 -16.08 -5.92 -10.99
CA PHE A 187 -16.31 -4.56 -11.49
C PHE A 187 -15.03 -4.02 -12.16
N ASN A 188 -15.20 -3.22 -13.20
CA ASN A 188 -14.12 -2.36 -13.68
C ASN A 188 -14.01 -1.15 -12.74
N ARG A 189 -13.09 -1.22 -11.79
CA ARG A 189 -12.96 -0.23 -10.73
C ARG A 189 -11.92 0.86 -11.00
N ASN A 190 -11.48 1.01 -12.25
CA ASN A 190 -10.62 2.15 -12.58
C ASN A 190 -11.35 3.47 -12.28
N SER A 191 -10.64 4.43 -11.70
CA SER A 191 -11.20 5.72 -11.27
C SER A 191 -11.81 6.54 -12.41
N TYR A 192 -11.47 6.25 -13.66
CA TYR A 192 -12.09 6.86 -14.84
C TYR A 192 -13.22 6.00 -15.44
N SER A 193 -13.50 4.82 -14.88
CA SER A 193 -14.57 3.94 -15.38
C SER A 193 -15.92 4.39 -14.85
N PRO A 194 -16.97 4.39 -15.70
CA PRO A 194 -18.34 4.61 -15.23
C PRO A 194 -18.83 3.50 -14.27
N ASP A 195 -18.24 2.30 -14.34
CA ASP A 195 -18.61 1.15 -13.50
C ASP A 195 -18.16 1.30 -12.05
N LEU A 196 -17.24 2.24 -11.76
CA LEU A 196 -16.79 2.52 -10.40
C LEU A 196 -17.97 2.89 -9.47
N ALA A 197 -18.98 3.58 -9.98
CA ALA A 197 -20.17 3.93 -9.22
C ALA A 197 -20.97 2.70 -8.76
N ALA A 198 -21.09 1.67 -9.60
CA ALA A 198 -21.77 0.43 -9.24
C ALA A 198 -21.04 -0.32 -8.12
N SER A 199 -19.71 -0.36 -8.15
CA SER A 199 -18.92 -0.96 -7.07
C SER A 199 -19.05 -0.19 -5.75
N ARG A 200 -19.08 1.16 -5.80
CA ARG A 200 -19.39 2.01 -4.63
C ARG A 200 -20.75 1.66 -4.00
N ASP A 201 -21.77 1.57 -4.81
CA ASP A 201 -23.13 1.28 -4.33
C ASP A 201 -23.22 -0.12 -3.72
N TRP A 202 -22.52 -1.07 -4.32
CA TRP A 202 -22.40 -2.41 -3.77
C TRP A 202 -21.68 -2.41 -2.41
N ILE A 203 -20.57 -1.65 -2.24
CA ILE A 203 -19.86 -1.51 -0.97
C ILE A 203 -20.77 -0.89 0.11
N LEU A 204 -21.53 0.16 -0.24
CA LEU A 204 -22.51 0.77 0.69
C LEU A 204 -23.56 -0.25 1.15
N ALA A 205 -24.03 -1.12 0.25
CA ALA A 205 -24.96 -2.18 0.61
C ALA A 205 -24.34 -3.21 1.57
N GLN A 206 -23.04 -3.54 1.42
CA GLN A 206 -22.34 -4.41 2.37
C GLN A 206 -22.21 -3.75 3.75
N PHE A 207 -21.87 -2.46 3.82
CA PHE A 207 -21.85 -1.72 5.10
C PHE A 207 -23.23 -1.66 5.76
N ALA A 208 -24.28 -1.42 4.97
CA ALA A 208 -25.66 -1.43 5.49
C ALA A 208 -26.04 -2.82 6.04
N SER A 209 -25.64 -3.90 5.37
CA SER A 209 -25.90 -5.29 5.85
C SER A 209 -25.16 -5.62 7.15
N ALA A 210 -24.08 -4.92 7.45
CA ALA A 210 -23.36 -4.98 8.72
C ALA A 210 -23.95 -4.03 9.80
N ASN A 211 -25.17 -3.53 9.62
CA ASN A 211 -25.86 -2.58 10.53
C ASN A 211 -25.10 -1.27 10.76
N LEU A 212 -24.36 -0.79 9.78
CA LEU A 212 -23.68 0.49 9.84
C LEU A 212 -24.53 1.60 9.22
N THR A 213 -24.41 2.80 9.75
CA THR A 213 -24.94 4.00 9.08
C THR A 213 -24.06 4.33 7.88
N THR A 214 -24.62 4.33 6.69
CA THR A 214 -23.88 4.59 5.46
C THR A 214 -23.88 6.07 5.09
N SER A 215 -22.77 6.53 4.56
CA SER A 215 -22.60 7.88 4.00
C SER A 215 -21.54 7.84 2.90
N VAL A 216 -21.36 8.98 2.22
CA VAL A 216 -20.37 9.14 1.17
C VAL A 216 -19.57 10.42 1.34
N PHE A 217 -18.30 10.38 0.96
CA PHE A 217 -17.48 11.57 0.80
C PHE A 217 -17.19 11.77 -0.68
N ASN A 218 -17.75 12.84 -1.25
CA ASN A 218 -17.60 13.18 -2.68
C ASN A 218 -16.45 14.17 -2.87
N PHE A 219 -15.67 13.99 -3.93
CA PHE A 219 -14.58 14.88 -4.31
C PHE A 219 -14.36 14.87 -5.82
N THR A 220 -13.63 15.86 -6.31
CA THR A 220 -13.21 15.91 -7.72
C THR A 220 -11.73 15.55 -7.81
N MET A 221 -11.40 14.63 -8.70
CA MET A 221 -10.04 14.32 -9.11
C MET A 221 -9.79 14.97 -10.47
N SER A 222 -8.77 15.81 -10.55
CA SER A 222 -8.30 16.36 -11.82
C SER A 222 -7.57 15.28 -12.62
N GLY A 223 -7.51 15.43 -13.94
CA GLY A 223 -6.74 14.53 -14.78
C GLY A 223 -5.26 14.51 -14.36
N ILE A 224 -4.64 13.32 -14.44
CA ILE A 224 -3.23 13.15 -14.10
C ILE A 224 -2.37 13.77 -15.20
N SER A 225 -1.54 14.74 -14.85
CA SER A 225 -0.71 15.50 -15.81
C SER A 225 0.29 14.62 -16.59
N SER A 226 0.68 13.48 -16.05
CA SER A 226 1.54 12.51 -16.73
C SER A 226 0.82 11.64 -17.77
N CYS A 227 -0.50 11.76 -17.88
CA CYS A 227 -1.28 11.03 -18.88
C CYS A 227 -1.36 11.80 -20.20
N ASN A 228 -1.26 11.08 -21.30
CA ASN A 228 -1.42 11.65 -22.65
C ASN A 228 -2.30 10.73 -23.52
N PRO A 229 -3.51 11.16 -23.94
CA PRO A 229 -4.12 12.45 -23.61
C PRO A 229 -4.42 12.62 -22.13
N LEU A 230 -4.50 13.86 -21.66
CA LEU A 230 -4.90 14.18 -20.28
C LEU A 230 -6.36 13.74 -20.06
N PRO A 231 -6.63 12.85 -19.08
CA PRO A 231 -8.01 12.48 -18.78
C PRO A 231 -8.82 13.67 -18.25
N PRO A 232 -10.12 13.70 -18.48
CA PRO A 232 -10.98 14.73 -17.90
C PRO A 232 -11.01 14.65 -16.37
N ALA A 233 -11.37 15.73 -15.72
CA ALA A 233 -11.68 15.69 -14.30
C ALA A 233 -12.92 14.81 -14.06
N VAL A 234 -12.87 13.98 -13.01
CA VAL A 234 -13.95 13.07 -12.65
C VAL A 234 -14.41 13.30 -11.21
N SER A 235 -15.69 13.10 -10.96
CA SER A 235 -16.24 13.10 -9.61
C SER A 235 -16.12 11.70 -9.03
N LEU A 236 -15.44 11.57 -7.91
CA LEU A 236 -15.18 10.33 -7.21
C LEU A 236 -15.83 10.34 -5.82
N THR A 237 -15.92 9.16 -5.21
CA THR A 237 -16.65 8.98 -3.95
C THR A 237 -15.94 7.95 -3.09
N ASN A 238 -15.69 8.27 -1.82
CA ASN A 238 -15.32 7.28 -0.81
C ASN A 238 -16.60 6.83 -0.07
N PRO A 239 -17.07 5.57 -0.22
CA PRO A 239 -18.13 5.01 0.60
C PRO A 239 -17.66 4.82 2.05
N ILE A 240 -18.54 5.13 2.99
CA ILE A 240 -18.27 5.10 4.43
C ILE A 240 -19.38 4.35 5.15
N GLY A 241 -19.01 3.38 5.98
CA GLY A 241 -19.88 2.74 6.95
C GLY A 241 -19.48 3.20 8.36
N THR A 242 -20.39 3.82 9.09
CA THR A 242 -20.12 4.33 10.43
C THR A 242 -20.78 3.49 11.51
N LYS A 243 -19.98 3.01 12.45
CA LYS A 243 -20.41 2.46 13.72
C LYS A 243 -20.26 3.54 14.78
N THR A 244 -21.37 4.05 15.30
CA THR A 244 -21.34 5.12 16.31
C THR A 244 -20.90 4.56 17.67
N GLY A 245 -19.90 5.20 18.27
CA GLY A 245 -19.42 4.90 19.61
C GLY A 245 -20.36 5.39 20.70
N ARG A 246 -20.34 4.71 21.84
CA ARG A 246 -21.25 4.96 22.97
C ARG A 246 -20.78 6.09 23.88
N LEU A 247 -19.50 6.09 24.25
CA LEU A 247 -18.97 7.03 25.23
C LEU A 247 -18.26 8.23 24.58
N LEU A 248 -17.56 7.97 23.49
CA LEU A 248 -16.72 8.94 22.78
C LEU A 248 -17.09 9.01 21.29
N PRO A 249 -18.37 9.31 20.95
CA PRO A 249 -18.84 9.23 19.55
C PRO A 249 -18.16 10.22 18.61
N LYS A 250 -17.48 11.23 19.14
CA LYS A 250 -16.69 12.20 18.35
C LYS A 250 -15.22 11.81 18.23
N GLU A 251 -14.76 10.73 18.84
CA GLU A 251 -13.45 10.16 18.61
C GLU A 251 -13.59 9.01 17.63
N TRP A 252 -12.74 9.01 16.59
CA TRP A 252 -12.89 8.09 15.47
C TRP A 252 -11.67 7.19 15.32
N VAL A 253 -11.93 5.93 15.03
CA VAL A 253 -10.96 4.99 14.48
C VAL A 253 -11.36 4.74 13.03
N ILE A 254 -10.43 4.93 12.10
CA ILE A 254 -10.66 4.66 10.68
C ILE A 254 -10.05 3.31 10.33
N VAL A 255 -10.81 2.49 9.62
CA VAL A 255 -10.32 1.26 8.96
C VAL A 255 -10.53 1.46 7.49
N GLY A 256 -9.46 1.43 6.70
CA GLY A 256 -9.53 1.76 5.28
C GLY A 256 -8.71 0.86 4.39
N GLY A 257 -9.02 0.95 3.10
CA GLY A 257 -8.30 0.39 1.98
C GLY A 257 -8.92 0.94 0.71
N HIS A 258 -8.19 1.02 -0.40
CA HIS A 258 -8.82 1.55 -1.61
C HIS A 258 -9.65 0.50 -2.34
N TYR A 259 -10.64 0.95 -3.11
CA TYR A 259 -11.48 0.06 -3.89
C TYR A 259 -11.35 0.28 -5.40
N ASP A 260 -10.73 1.37 -5.82
CA ASP A 260 -10.36 1.50 -7.23
C ASP A 260 -9.25 0.53 -7.60
N SER A 261 -9.08 0.29 -8.89
CA SER A 261 -8.11 -0.64 -9.45
C SER A 261 -7.60 -0.16 -10.79
N ARG A 262 -6.50 -0.71 -11.25
CA ARG A 262 -5.98 -0.47 -12.59
C ARG A 262 -5.33 -1.72 -13.20
N ASN A 263 -5.18 -1.71 -14.50
CA ASN A 263 -4.22 -2.57 -15.19
C ASN A 263 -2.88 -1.82 -15.37
N SER A 264 -2.12 -2.11 -16.41
CA SER A 264 -0.83 -1.43 -16.67
C SER A 264 -0.93 0.09 -16.83
N SER A 265 -2.11 0.63 -17.15
CA SER A 265 -2.36 2.06 -17.32
C SER A 265 -3.26 2.60 -16.20
N ARG A 266 -2.81 3.64 -15.53
CA ARG A 266 -3.64 4.41 -14.59
C ARG A 266 -4.43 5.54 -15.26
N CYS A 267 -4.22 5.74 -16.54
CA CYS A 267 -4.76 6.87 -17.32
C CYS A 267 -6.06 6.54 -18.05
N ASP A 268 -6.41 5.27 -18.15
CA ASP A 268 -7.49 4.81 -19.02
C ASP A 268 -8.47 3.89 -18.27
N GLY A 269 -9.66 4.41 -18.05
CA GLY A 269 -10.76 3.66 -17.42
C GLY A 269 -11.57 2.81 -18.38
N VAL A 270 -11.33 2.92 -19.68
CA VAL A 270 -12.08 2.21 -20.72
C VAL A 270 -11.48 0.84 -21.00
N GLN A 271 -10.17 0.69 -20.84
CA GLN A 271 -9.52 -0.59 -21.04
C GLN A 271 -9.95 -1.59 -19.95
N SER A 272 -10.51 -2.68 -20.40
CA SER A 272 -11.00 -3.78 -19.57
C SER A 272 -10.22 -5.06 -19.93
N PRO A 273 -10.06 -5.99 -18.98
CA PRO A 273 -10.48 -5.97 -17.59
C PRO A 273 -9.49 -5.26 -16.64
N GLN A 274 -10.00 -4.74 -15.52
CA GLN A 274 -9.20 -4.17 -14.43
C GLN A 274 -9.68 -4.77 -13.10
N PRO A 275 -9.47 -6.08 -12.89
CA PRO A 275 -10.08 -6.80 -11.77
C PRO A 275 -9.50 -6.40 -10.42
N GLY A 276 -8.18 -6.14 -10.31
CA GLY A 276 -7.54 -5.71 -9.07
C GLY A 276 -7.96 -6.55 -7.86
N ALA A 277 -7.90 -7.89 -7.96
CA ALA A 277 -8.38 -8.76 -6.90
C ALA A 277 -7.52 -8.61 -5.64
N ASN A 278 -6.20 -8.64 -5.81
CA ASN A 278 -5.27 -8.40 -4.73
C ASN A 278 -5.05 -6.90 -4.49
N ASP A 279 -4.98 -6.11 -5.57
CA ASP A 279 -4.76 -4.67 -5.55
C ASP A 279 -6.00 -3.89 -6.06
N ASN A 280 -6.93 -3.44 -5.19
CA ASN A 280 -6.99 -3.74 -3.77
C ASN A 280 -8.42 -4.13 -3.36
N ALA A 281 -9.07 -5.01 -4.16
CA ALA A 281 -10.32 -5.63 -3.68
C ALA A 281 -10.08 -6.41 -2.38
N SER A 282 -8.85 -6.94 -2.17
CA SER A 282 -8.49 -7.71 -0.98
C SER A 282 -8.56 -6.86 0.30
N GLY A 283 -8.00 -5.66 0.29
CA GLY A 283 -8.03 -4.74 1.42
C GLY A 283 -9.43 -4.18 1.68
N CYS A 284 -10.14 -3.69 0.63
CA CYS A 284 -11.51 -3.20 0.81
C CYS A 284 -12.46 -4.32 1.30
N ALA A 285 -12.30 -5.58 0.84
CA ALA A 285 -13.04 -6.71 1.38
C ALA A 285 -12.72 -6.98 2.86
N ALA A 286 -11.48 -6.78 3.28
CA ALA A 286 -11.10 -6.90 4.69
C ALA A 286 -11.71 -5.78 5.54
N VAL A 287 -11.81 -4.56 5.02
CA VAL A 287 -12.56 -3.48 5.69
C VAL A 287 -14.00 -3.90 5.93
N MET A 288 -14.68 -4.49 4.93
CA MET A 288 -16.06 -4.99 5.07
C MET A 288 -16.16 -6.20 6.01
N GLU A 289 -15.15 -7.08 6.01
CA GLU A 289 -15.09 -8.22 6.93
C GLU A 289 -14.92 -7.76 8.39
N LEU A 290 -14.03 -6.80 8.64
CA LEU A 290 -13.86 -6.21 9.98
C LEU A 290 -15.11 -5.46 10.42
N ALA A 291 -15.80 -4.76 9.51
CA ALA A 291 -17.10 -4.15 9.78
C ALA A 291 -18.12 -5.18 10.24
N THR A 292 -18.20 -6.32 9.57
CA THR A 292 -19.09 -7.42 9.93
C THR A 292 -18.71 -8.05 11.29
N ALA A 293 -17.42 -8.25 11.55
CA ALA A 293 -16.95 -8.78 12.83
C ALA A 293 -17.29 -7.86 14.01
N MET A 294 -17.28 -6.54 13.77
CA MET A 294 -17.59 -5.50 14.76
C MET A 294 -19.09 -5.17 14.83
N ALA A 295 -19.95 -5.66 13.94
CA ALA A 295 -21.35 -5.22 13.78
C ALA A 295 -22.13 -5.19 15.11
N ASN A 296 -22.01 -6.23 15.92
CA ASN A 296 -22.75 -6.40 17.18
C ASN A 296 -21.94 -6.04 18.44
N GLU A 297 -20.73 -5.48 18.26
CA GLU A 297 -19.91 -5.04 19.41
C GLU A 297 -20.35 -3.64 19.88
N ARG A 298 -20.21 -3.39 21.17
CA ARG A 298 -20.35 -2.04 21.73
C ARG A 298 -18.97 -1.40 21.76
N THR A 299 -18.85 -0.23 21.19
CA THR A 299 -17.57 0.50 21.13
C THR A 299 -17.69 1.84 21.88
N ASP A 300 -16.62 2.26 22.52
CA ASP A 300 -16.56 3.58 23.13
C ASP A 300 -16.40 4.66 22.09
N ARG A 301 -15.48 4.46 21.13
CA ARG A 301 -15.24 5.34 20.00
C ARG A 301 -16.04 4.91 18.78
N SER A 302 -16.34 5.85 17.92
CA SER A 302 -16.91 5.55 16.62
C SER A 302 -15.85 4.91 15.71
N ILE A 303 -16.29 3.99 14.85
CA ILE A 303 -15.45 3.39 13.81
C ILE A 303 -16.01 3.81 12.45
N LEU A 304 -15.13 4.33 11.59
CA LEU A 304 -15.42 4.62 10.19
C LEU A 304 -14.73 3.56 9.32
N PHE A 305 -15.52 2.71 8.69
CA PHE A 305 -15.06 1.76 7.69
C PHE A 305 -15.14 2.43 6.31
N MET A 306 -14.03 2.57 5.63
CA MET A 306 -13.93 3.36 4.41
C MET A 306 -13.25 2.60 3.29
N CYS A 307 -13.80 2.67 2.07
CA CYS A 307 -13.07 2.29 0.89
C CYS A 307 -12.72 3.55 0.09
N PHE A 308 -11.44 3.82 -0.11
CA PHE A 308 -10.98 5.01 -0.81
C PHE A 308 -11.00 4.82 -2.33
N SER A 309 -11.18 5.90 -3.06
CA SER A 309 -11.17 5.93 -4.52
C SER A 309 -10.08 6.88 -5.01
N GLY A 310 -9.52 6.62 -6.19
CA GLY A 310 -8.44 7.44 -6.74
C GLY A 310 -7.08 7.23 -6.04
N GLU A 311 -6.90 6.11 -5.36
CA GLU A 311 -5.60 5.71 -4.81
C GLU A 311 -4.60 5.53 -5.92
N GLU A 312 -4.96 4.76 -6.94
CA GLU A 312 -4.16 4.40 -8.11
C GLU A 312 -3.72 5.61 -8.95
N GLN A 313 -4.37 6.73 -8.76
CA GLN A 313 -4.03 8.00 -9.40
C GLN A 313 -3.18 8.91 -8.50
N GLY A 314 -2.81 8.46 -7.31
CA GLY A 314 -1.92 9.15 -6.38
C GLY A 314 -2.58 9.49 -5.04
N LEU A 315 -3.24 8.53 -4.40
CA LEU A 315 -3.83 8.63 -3.06
C LEU A 315 -4.87 9.76 -2.95
N VAL A 316 -5.61 10.05 -4.04
CA VAL A 316 -6.41 11.29 -4.12
C VAL A 316 -7.57 11.26 -3.13
N GLY A 317 -8.23 10.11 -2.95
CA GLY A 317 -9.39 9.97 -2.08
C GLY A 317 -9.06 10.18 -0.61
N SER A 318 -7.99 9.59 -0.12
CA SER A 318 -7.50 9.80 1.24
C SER A 318 -6.97 11.21 1.46
N LEU A 319 -6.25 11.78 0.47
CA LEU A 319 -5.80 13.17 0.51
C LEU A 319 -6.96 14.14 0.68
N ARG A 320 -7.98 14.04 -0.18
CA ARG A 320 -9.14 14.94 -0.16
C ARG A 320 -9.94 14.79 1.13
N TYR A 321 -10.07 13.57 1.64
CA TYR A 321 -10.75 13.33 2.91
C TYR A 321 -9.98 13.98 4.08
N VAL A 322 -8.67 13.76 4.18
CA VAL A 322 -7.83 14.41 5.22
C VAL A 322 -7.88 15.93 5.12
N GLN A 323 -7.78 16.51 3.91
CA GLN A 323 -7.92 17.94 3.70
C GLN A 323 -9.28 18.48 4.18
N SER A 324 -10.37 17.76 3.94
CA SER A 324 -11.69 18.09 4.44
C SER A 324 -11.76 18.08 5.96
N LEU A 325 -11.18 17.07 6.61
CA LEU A 325 -11.11 16.98 8.07
C LEU A 325 -10.28 18.10 8.68
N GLN A 326 -9.17 18.49 8.04
CA GLN A 326 -8.35 19.62 8.46
C GLN A 326 -9.10 20.93 8.32
N ALA A 327 -9.77 21.16 7.19
CA ALA A 327 -10.54 22.38 6.93
C ALA A 327 -11.73 22.55 7.90
N SER A 328 -12.35 21.45 8.32
CA SER A 328 -13.44 21.45 9.29
C SER A 328 -12.98 21.38 10.75
N GLY A 329 -11.68 21.27 11.03
CA GLY A 329 -11.13 21.08 12.39
C GLY A 329 -11.41 19.70 12.98
N GLN A 330 -11.91 18.75 12.18
CA GLN A 330 -12.28 17.42 12.67
C GLN A 330 -11.12 16.41 12.64
N ILE A 331 -9.97 16.75 12.10
CA ILE A 331 -8.82 15.84 12.04
C ILE A 331 -8.38 15.36 13.43
N ALA A 332 -8.52 16.20 14.45
CA ALA A 332 -8.21 15.84 15.85
C ALA A 332 -9.16 14.78 16.45
N GLN A 333 -10.29 14.54 15.81
CA GLN A 333 -11.23 13.48 16.20
C GLN A 333 -10.71 12.10 15.78
N VAL A 334 -9.86 12.01 14.74
CA VAL A 334 -9.28 10.75 14.29
C VAL A 334 -8.14 10.36 15.22
N LYS A 335 -8.31 9.25 15.94
CA LYS A 335 -7.34 8.76 16.92
C LYS A 335 -6.39 7.73 16.35
N HIS A 336 -6.88 6.89 15.44
CA HIS A 336 -6.08 5.87 14.75
C HIS A 336 -6.63 5.62 13.36
N MET A 337 -5.73 5.20 12.45
CA MET A 337 -6.10 4.69 11.12
C MET A 337 -5.39 3.37 10.85
N ILE A 338 -6.16 2.34 10.48
CA ILE A 338 -5.68 1.04 10.02
C ILE A 338 -5.92 1.00 8.52
N ASN A 339 -4.87 0.82 7.73
CA ASN A 339 -4.95 0.70 6.28
C ASN A 339 -4.56 -0.70 5.83
N LEU A 340 -5.42 -1.32 5.02
CA LEU A 340 -5.19 -2.65 4.45
C LEU A 340 -5.08 -2.52 2.93
N ASP A 341 -3.96 -3.01 2.40
CA ASP A 341 -3.72 -2.94 0.96
C ASP A 341 -2.86 -4.14 0.52
N MET A 342 -3.33 -4.86 -0.49
CA MET A 342 -2.68 -6.09 -0.99
C MET A 342 -2.41 -7.12 0.12
N ILE A 343 -3.44 -7.77 0.61
CA ILE A 343 -3.32 -8.74 1.72
C ILE A 343 -3.52 -10.21 1.28
N GLY A 344 -3.55 -10.46 -0.02
CA GLY A 344 -4.05 -11.73 -0.55
C GLY A 344 -3.04 -12.59 -1.31
N PHE A 345 -1.73 -12.33 -1.28
CA PHE A 345 -0.76 -13.14 -1.99
C PHE A 345 0.41 -13.60 -1.12
N ASP A 346 0.60 -14.92 -1.05
CA ASP A 346 1.67 -15.57 -0.30
C ASP A 346 2.40 -16.58 -1.19
N VAL A 347 3.62 -16.22 -1.60
CA VAL A 347 4.40 -16.98 -2.58
C VAL A 347 4.71 -18.42 -2.13
N ASN A 348 5.06 -18.60 -0.86
CA ASN A 348 5.69 -19.84 -0.38
C ASN A 348 5.00 -20.44 0.85
N GLY A 349 3.78 -19.99 1.17
CA GLY A 349 3.12 -20.37 2.42
C GLY A 349 3.81 -19.79 3.66
N SER A 350 4.67 -18.76 3.47
CA SER A 350 5.45 -18.14 4.54
C SER A 350 4.61 -17.28 5.46
N ARG A 351 3.44 -16.86 4.99
CA ARG A 351 2.52 -15.94 5.67
C ARG A 351 3.23 -14.68 6.18
N THR A 352 4.17 -14.18 5.37
CA THR A 352 4.91 -12.97 5.71
C THR A 352 4.04 -11.75 5.46
N VAL A 353 3.86 -10.95 6.51
CA VAL A 353 3.11 -9.71 6.51
C VAL A 353 4.01 -8.55 6.91
N ARG A 354 3.81 -7.40 6.28
CA ARG A 354 4.45 -6.15 6.68
C ARG A 354 3.45 -5.27 7.40
N VAL A 355 3.91 -4.67 8.49
CA VAL A 355 3.18 -3.63 9.22
C VAL A 355 4.07 -2.40 9.26
N GLU A 356 3.62 -1.34 8.61
CA GLU A 356 4.41 -0.12 8.41
C GLU A 356 3.74 1.09 9.04
N THR A 357 4.52 1.92 9.70
CA THR A 357 4.09 3.22 10.24
C THR A 357 5.29 4.15 10.32
N ASN A 358 5.07 5.42 10.58
CA ASN A 358 6.15 6.32 10.95
C ASN A 358 6.30 6.35 12.48
N ALA A 359 7.36 5.74 13.00
CA ALA A 359 7.60 5.66 14.44
C ALA A 359 7.81 7.03 15.11
N THR A 360 8.14 8.08 14.36
CA THR A 360 8.20 9.46 14.89
C THR A 360 6.82 9.95 15.31
N PHE A 361 5.77 9.58 14.57
CA PHE A 361 4.39 10.01 14.86
C PHE A 361 3.63 9.00 15.72
N ALA A 362 4.03 7.72 15.70
CA ALA A 362 3.32 6.64 16.36
C ALA A 362 4.27 5.56 16.90
N PRO A 363 5.15 5.90 17.88
CA PRO A 363 6.22 5.01 18.33
C PRO A 363 5.71 3.70 18.95
N ASP A 364 4.51 3.71 19.53
CA ASP A 364 3.94 2.58 20.24
C ASP A 364 3.18 1.58 19.34
N LEU A 365 2.91 1.94 18.08
CA LEU A 365 2.08 1.09 17.21
C LEU A 365 2.75 -0.23 16.88
N LEU A 366 4.02 -0.22 16.44
CA LEU A 366 4.71 -1.44 16.04
C LEU A 366 4.85 -2.46 17.17
N PRO A 367 5.26 -2.08 18.41
CA PRO A 367 5.25 -3.01 19.56
C PRO A 367 3.87 -3.62 19.82
N ARG A 368 2.79 -2.83 19.72
CA ARG A 368 1.41 -3.31 19.91
C ARG A 368 1.00 -4.30 18.83
N TYR A 369 1.34 -4.04 17.56
CA TYR A 369 1.09 -4.95 16.44
C TYR A 369 1.86 -6.26 16.57
N ARG A 370 3.11 -6.23 17.02
CA ARG A 370 3.90 -7.44 17.33
C ARG A 370 3.22 -8.29 18.39
N LEU A 371 2.72 -7.67 19.46
CA LEU A 371 2.00 -8.37 20.50
C LEU A 371 0.67 -8.95 19.99
N ALA A 372 -0.07 -8.19 19.19
CA ALA A 372 -1.34 -8.64 18.60
C ALA A 372 -1.11 -9.82 17.65
N ALA A 373 -0.12 -9.76 16.77
CA ALA A 373 0.23 -10.87 15.88
C ALA A 373 0.63 -12.13 16.69
N ALA A 374 1.54 -12.01 17.63
CA ALA A 374 1.99 -13.13 18.46
C ALA A 374 0.85 -13.79 19.22
N THR A 375 -0.17 -13.00 19.64
CA THR A 375 -1.28 -13.48 20.46
C THR A 375 -2.43 -14.06 19.64
N TYR A 376 -2.84 -13.35 18.56
CA TYR A 376 -4.09 -13.63 17.85
C TYR A 376 -3.90 -14.20 16.43
N ALA A 377 -2.70 -14.04 15.88
CA ALA A 377 -2.32 -14.54 14.56
C ALA A 377 -0.87 -15.10 14.56
N PRO A 378 -0.55 -16.06 15.47
CA PRO A 378 0.82 -16.57 15.64
C PRO A 378 1.35 -17.33 14.41
N GLU A 379 0.49 -17.61 13.46
CA GLU A 379 0.84 -18.18 12.17
C GLU A 379 1.50 -17.18 11.21
N LEU A 380 1.42 -15.88 11.48
CA LEU A 380 2.05 -14.85 10.66
C LEU A 380 3.54 -14.73 10.94
N ASN A 381 4.31 -14.55 9.88
CA ASN A 381 5.68 -14.08 9.94
C ASN A 381 5.68 -12.55 9.80
N LEU A 382 5.69 -11.85 10.94
CA LEU A 382 5.51 -10.40 10.97
C LEU A 382 6.83 -9.66 10.77
N ILE A 383 6.86 -8.78 9.78
CA ILE A 383 7.89 -7.79 9.54
C ILE A 383 7.32 -6.43 9.92
N THR A 384 8.03 -5.68 10.75
CA THR A 384 7.65 -4.30 11.08
C THR A 384 8.62 -3.31 10.49
N SER A 385 8.11 -2.22 9.92
CA SER A 385 8.93 -1.18 9.33
C SER A 385 8.50 0.19 9.84
N SER A 386 9.48 1.00 10.25
CA SER A 386 9.31 2.42 10.49
C SER A 386 9.80 3.17 9.26
N SER A 387 8.93 3.42 8.31
CA SER A 387 9.27 4.18 7.11
C SER A 387 8.36 5.39 6.94
N ALA A 388 8.90 6.46 6.37
CA ALA A 388 8.14 7.65 5.98
C ALA A 388 7.51 7.43 4.59
N ASN A 389 6.80 6.31 4.42
CA ASN A 389 6.44 5.80 3.11
C ASN A 389 5.02 6.21 2.66
N PRO A 390 4.81 6.82 1.47
CA PRO A 390 3.50 7.08 0.90
C PRO A 390 2.95 5.89 0.10
N GLY A 391 3.15 4.65 0.59
CA GLY A 391 2.81 3.44 -0.16
C GLY A 391 1.31 3.19 -0.29
N SER A 392 0.44 3.84 0.51
CA SER A 392 -1.01 3.68 0.45
C SER A 392 -1.73 4.77 1.27
N ASP A 393 -3.03 4.67 1.43
CA ASP A 393 -3.94 5.71 1.96
C ASP A 393 -3.65 6.19 3.41
N HIS A 394 -2.97 5.39 4.23
CA HIS A 394 -2.53 5.77 5.59
C HIS A 394 -1.63 7.02 5.61
N TRP A 395 -0.93 7.27 4.51
CA TRP A 395 0.10 8.28 4.39
C TRP A 395 -0.38 9.70 4.71
N HIS A 396 -1.54 10.08 4.18
CA HIS A 396 -2.07 11.43 4.41
C HIS A 396 -2.54 11.62 5.86
N PHE A 397 -3.02 10.56 6.50
CA PHE A 397 -3.37 10.58 7.92
C PHE A 397 -2.11 10.73 8.81
N LEU A 398 -1.06 9.97 8.52
CA LEU A 398 0.24 10.16 9.18
C LEU A 398 0.76 11.59 9.04
N GLY A 399 0.69 12.14 7.82
CA GLY A 399 1.10 13.52 7.54
C GLY A 399 0.27 14.57 8.29
N ALA A 400 -0.96 14.25 8.67
CA ALA A 400 -1.84 15.08 9.49
C ALA A 400 -1.66 14.84 11.00
N GLY A 401 -0.69 14.01 11.42
CA GLY A 401 -0.42 13.70 12.83
C GLY A 401 -1.31 12.62 13.43
N VAL A 402 -2.06 11.87 12.61
CA VAL A 402 -2.88 10.74 13.05
C VAL A 402 -2.02 9.48 13.13
N PRO A 403 -1.95 8.78 14.28
CA PRO A 403 -1.32 7.49 14.39
C PRO A 403 -1.96 6.48 13.41
N SER A 404 -1.23 6.11 12.38
CA SER A 404 -1.74 5.27 11.28
C SER A 404 -0.79 4.13 10.98
N VAL A 405 -1.34 3.01 10.55
CA VAL A 405 -0.58 1.83 10.17
C VAL A 405 -1.00 1.34 8.80
N PHE A 406 -0.05 0.81 8.08
CA PHE A 406 -0.24 0.12 6.81
C PHE A 406 0.07 -1.37 6.99
N THR A 407 -0.95 -2.21 6.80
CA THR A 407 -0.84 -3.66 6.87
C THR A 407 -0.98 -4.25 5.48
N TRP A 408 0.02 -5.02 5.04
CA TRP A 408 0.05 -5.58 3.70
C TRP A 408 0.92 -6.85 3.62
N GLN A 409 0.82 -7.58 2.51
CA GLN A 409 1.67 -8.73 2.21
C GLN A 409 3.14 -8.33 2.07
N ASN A 410 4.05 -9.31 1.93
CA ASN A 410 5.50 -9.06 1.83
C ASN A 410 5.94 -8.39 0.54
N GLY A 411 5.30 -7.27 0.19
CA GLY A 411 5.67 -6.42 -0.94
C GLY A 411 4.89 -6.69 -2.22
N ALA A 412 4.64 -5.61 -2.98
CA ALA A 412 3.96 -5.68 -4.26
C ALA A 412 4.79 -6.40 -5.33
N ALA A 413 6.12 -6.27 -5.26
CA ALA A 413 7.04 -6.82 -6.25
C ALA A 413 7.02 -8.35 -6.36
N ILE A 414 6.63 -9.06 -5.29
CA ILE A 414 6.52 -10.51 -5.31
C ILE A 414 5.25 -11.01 -5.99
N TYR A 415 4.28 -10.11 -6.25
CA TYR A 415 3.02 -10.46 -6.88
C TYR A 415 3.11 -10.24 -8.40
N PRO A 416 3.17 -11.32 -9.21
CA PRO A 416 3.43 -11.19 -10.65
C PRO A 416 2.28 -10.54 -11.42
N HIS A 417 1.10 -10.45 -10.82
CA HIS A 417 -0.10 -9.88 -11.42
C HIS A 417 -0.39 -8.43 -10.97
N TYR A 418 0.52 -7.83 -10.21
CA TYR A 418 0.40 -6.46 -9.73
C TYR A 418 0.21 -5.48 -10.88
N HIS A 419 -0.87 -4.69 -10.83
CA HIS A 419 -1.27 -3.76 -11.88
C HIS A 419 -1.44 -4.41 -13.26
N GLN A 420 -1.98 -5.63 -13.30
CA GLN A 420 -2.24 -6.36 -14.55
C GLN A 420 -3.72 -6.75 -14.65
N ALA A 421 -4.19 -6.95 -15.89
CA ALA A 421 -5.51 -7.53 -16.15
C ALA A 421 -5.67 -8.97 -15.60
N THR A 422 -4.57 -9.57 -15.19
CA THR A 422 -4.50 -10.91 -14.59
C THR A 422 -4.46 -10.87 -13.05
N ASP A 423 -4.70 -9.72 -12.41
CA ASP A 423 -4.92 -9.65 -10.98
C ASP A 423 -6.32 -10.17 -10.64
N LEU A 424 -6.44 -11.50 -10.64
CA LEU A 424 -7.68 -12.26 -10.51
C LEU A 424 -7.65 -13.13 -9.23
N PRO A 425 -8.81 -13.46 -8.64
CA PRO A 425 -8.87 -14.29 -7.42
C PRO A 425 -8.15 -15.63 -7.54
N GLU A 426 -8.20 -16.28 -8.68
CA GLU A 426 -7.54 -17.56 -8.95
C GLU A 426 -6.01 -17.49 -8.96
N ASN A 427 -5.45 -16.29 -9.15
CA ASN A 427 -4.00 -16.07 -9.14
C ASN A 427 -3.45 -15.67 -7.77
N MET A 428 -4.31 -15.56 -6.75
CA MET A 428 -3.95 -15.19 -5.39
C MET A 428 -3.56 -16.43 -4.57
N THR A 429 -2.36 -16.94 -4.79
CA THR A 429 -1.84 -18.10 -4.04
C THR A 429 -1.74 -17.80 -2.55
N GLY A 430 -2.18 -18.75 -1.70
CA GLY A 430 -2.07 -18.62 -0.24
C GLY A 430 -2.96 -17.55 0.40
N ALA A 431 -3.93 -16.99 -0.35
CA ALA A 431 -4.72 -15.83 0.03
C ALA A 431 -5.41 -15.98 1.41
N LYS A 432 -6.23 -17.02 1.59
CA LYS A 432 -7.04 -17.17 2.80
C LYS A 432 -6.21 -17.28 4.09
N PRO A 433 -5.15 -18.10 4.17
CA PRO A 433 -4.32 -18.17 5.37
C PRO A 433 -3.61 -16.85 5.71
N LEU A 434 -3.08 -16.13 4.71
CA LEU A 434 -2.41 -14.86 4.92
C LEU A 434 -3.41 -13.79 5.36
N ALA A 435 -4.44 -13.52 4.56
CA ALA A 435 -5.44 -12.50 4.86
C ALA A 435 -6.17 -12.78 6.18
N GLY A 436 -6.44 -14.08 6.48
CA GLY A 436 -7.04 -14.48 7.74
C GLY A 436 -6.20 -14.09 8.95
N GLY A 437 -4.89 -14.30 8.89
CA GLY A 437 -3.96 -13.87 9.94
C GLY A 437 -3.90 -12.34 10.05
N ILE A 438 -3.79 -11.62 8.93
CA ILE A 438 -3.78 -10.16 8.89
C ILE A 438 -5.05 -9.60 9.53
N MET A 439 -6.23 -10.04 9.08
CA MET A 439 -7.51 -9.56 9.61
C MET A 439 -7.70 -9.87 11.09
N LYS A 440 -7.20 -11.02 11.61
CA LYS A 440 -7.24 -11.31 13.04
C LYS A 440 -6.36 -10.37 13.85
N MET A 441 -5.16 -10.08 13.38
CA MET A 441 -4.25 -9.11 13.99
C MET A 441 -4.88 -7.73 14.02
N ASP A 442 -5.40 -7.24 12.90
CA ASP A 442 -6.04 -5.93 12.79
C ASP A 442 -7.36 -5.85 13.58
N ALA A 443 -8.13 -6.95 13.66
CA ALA A 443 -9.32 -7.03 14.51
C ALA A 443 -8.97 -6.84 16.00
N ALA A 444 -7.89 -7.47 16.47
CA ALA A 444 -7.43 -7.30 17.85
C ALA A 444 -6.99 -5.85 18.13
N MET A 445 -6.32 -5.20 17.19
CA MET A 445 -5.95 -3.79 17.30
C MET A 445 -7.15 -2.86 17.21
N LEU A 446 -8.12 -3.16 16.36
CA LEU A 446 -9.36 -2.39 16.23
C LEU A 446 -10.18 -2.40 17.53
N VAL A 447 -10.30 -3.57 18.18
CA VAL A 447 -10.92 -3.69 19.50
C VAL A 447 -10.25 -2.77 20.51
N GLU A 448 -8.93 -2.74 20.53
CA GLU A 448 -8.15 -1.92 21.44
C GLU A 448 -8.32 -0.41 21.15
N PHE A 449 -8.28 -0.01 19.90
CA PHE A 449 -8.42 1.40 19.51
C PHE A 449 -9.82 1.94 19.71
N ALA A 450 -10.84 1.11 19.42
CA ALA A 450 -12.23 1.52 19.55
C ALA A 450 -12.74 1.48 21.00
N GLY A 451 -12.08 0.72 21.88
CA GLY A 451 -12.56 0.46 23.23
C GLY A 451 -13.85 -0.35 23.19
N VAL A 452 -13.74 -1.67 23.15
CA VAL A 452 -14.91 -2.55 23.12
C VAL A 452 -15.23 -3.01 24.53
N ASP A 453 -16.48 -2.81 24.95
CA ASP A 453 -16.97 -3.23 26.27
C ASP A 453 -17.11 -4.75 26.40
N GLU A 454 -17.01 -5.25 27.63
CA GLU A 454 -17.56 -6.54 27.97
C GLU A 454 -19.09 -6.50 27.76
N LEU A 455 -19.57 -7.34 26.85
CA LEU A 455 -21.00 -7.60 26.80
C LEU A 455 -21.35 -8.33 28.11
N LEU A 456 -22.01 -7.63 29.02
CA LEU A 456 -22.64 -8.29 30.16
C LEU A 456 -23.64 -9.29 29.58
N THR A 457 -23.27 -10.57 29.56
CA THR A 457 -24.11 -11.67 29.07
C THR A 457 -25.27 -11.96 30.01
N ASP A 458 -25.35 -11.27 31.14
CA ASP A 458 -26.34 -11.51 32.15
C ASP A 458 -27.34 -10.34 32.22
N GLY A 459 -28.60 -10.71 31.98
CA GLY A 459 -29.78 -9.88 31.87
C GLY A 459 -30.09 -9.00 33.10
N PHE A 460 -29.15 -8.15 33.52
CA PHE A 460 -29.44 -7.06 34.43
C PHE A 460 -29.93 -5.87 33.62
N GLN A 461 -31.25 -5.74 33.51
CA GLN A 461 -31.90 -4.46 33.27
C GLN A 461 -31.47 -3.52 34.40
N SER A 462 -30.79 -2.44 34.01
CA SER A 462 -30.56 -1.32 34.93
C SER A 462 -31.92 -0.75 35.33
N PRO A 463 -32.08 -0.32 36.59
CA PRO A 463 -33.29 0.27 37.13
C PRO A 463 -33.68 1.58 36.45
#